data_7c26d63b31ba3436265f1f9b5eda7b52
#
_entry.id   7c26d63b31ba3436265f1f9b5eda7b52
#
_cell.length_a   1.000
_cell.length_b   1.000
_cell.length_c   1.000
_cell.angle_alpha   90.00
_cell.angle_beta   90.00
_cell.angle_gamma   90.00
#
_symmetry.space_group_name_H-M   'P 1'
#
loop_
_entity.id
_entity.type
_entity.pdbx_description
1 polymer ?
#
loop_
_entity_poly.entity_id
_entity_poly.type
_entity_poly.pdbx_seq_one_letter_code
_entity_poly.pdbx_strand_id
1 'polypeptide(L)'
;MRHILLTFLFVTLVNWALAEKKARPNIIFIFIDDLGWGDVGCYGNDFIDTPNIDQLAKDGMRFTDFYAAGAVCSPTRCAVQSGQNQARIGITAHIPGHWRPFERVINPQTTMALPLDVVT
;
A
#
# COMPACT_ATOMS: atom_id res chain seq x y z
N MET A 1 32.35 44.67 -6.11
CA MET A 1 31.19 44.13 -5.40
C MET A 1 29.99 43.88 -6.34
N ARG A 2 29.58 44.83 -7.18
CA ARG A 2 28.39 44.70 -8.07
C ARG A 2 28.50 43.55 -9.10
N HIS A 3 29.67 43.29 -9.66
CA HIS A 3 29.89 42.17 -10.61
C HIS A 3 29.89 40.80 -9.91
N ILE A 4 30.42 40.72 -8.70
CA ILE A 4 30.40 39.46 -7.92
C ILE A 4 28.96 39.06 -7.54
N LEU A 5 28.14 40.04 -7.19
CA LEU A 5 26.72 39.81 -6.88
C LEU A 5 25.94 39.31 -8.12
N LEU A 6 26.20 39.91 -9.28
CA LEU A 6 25.57 39.55 -10.54
C LEU A 6 25.97 38.14 -11.01
N THR A 7 27.26 37.77 -10.86
CA THR A 7 27.71 36.41 -11.19
C THR A 7 27.12 35.37 -10.23
N PHE A 8 27.02 35.67 -8.94
CA PHE A 8 26.41 34.77 -7.97
C PHE A 8 24.93 34.57 -8.27
N LEU A 9 24.20 35.66 -8.57
CA LEU A 9 22.78 35.58 -8.95
C LEU A 9 22.58 34.78 -10.24
N PHE A 10 23.45 34.97 -11.24
CA PHE A 10 23.38 34.24 -12.50
C PHE A 10 23.63 32.74 -12.30
N VAL A 11 24.64 32.37 -11.50
CA VAL A 11 24.95 30.97 -11.18
C VAL A 11 23.80 30.30 -10.43
N THR A 12 23.15 30.99 -9.49
CA THR A 12 21.98 30.43 -8.76
C THR A 12 20.76 30.25 -9.66
N LEU A 13 20.49 31.19 -10.55
CA LEU A 13 19.42 31.12 -11.53
C LEU A 13 19.62 29.97 -12.54
N VAL A 14 20.87 29.79 -13.01
CA VAL A 14 21.21 28.69 -13.93
C VAL A 14 21.05 27.34 -13.23
N ASN A 15 21.51 27.20 -11.98
CA ASN A 15 21.32 25.96 -11.23
C ASN A 15 19.83 25.64 -10.96
N TRP A 16 19.01 26.66 -10.75
CA TRP A 16 17.55 26.48 -10.56
C TRP A 16 16.85 26.07 -11.87
N ALA A 17 17.28 26.65 -13.01
CA ALA A 17 16.75 26.30 -14.33
C ALA A 17 17.17 24.89 -14.80
N LEU A 18 18.34 24.41 -14.36
CA LEU A 18 18.86 23.07 -14.63
C LEU A 18 18.37 22.01 -13.61
N ALA A 19 17.60 22.41 -12.59
CA ALA A 19 16.97 21.46 -11.68
C ALA A 19 15.99 20.58 -12.47
N GLU A 20 16.50 19.45 -12.91
CA GLU A 20 15.80 18.48 -13.71
C GLU A 20 14.51 18.05 -12.97
N LYS A 21 13.36 18.25 -13.60
CA LYS A 21 12.08 17.89 -13.04
C LYS A 21 12.07 16.36 -12.93
N LYS A 22 12.41 15.86 -11.74
CA LYS A 22 12.51 14.42 -11.48
C LYS A 22 11.21 13.76 -11.93
N ALA A 23 11.28 12.95 -12.98
CA ALA A 23 10.13 12.24 -13.49
C ALA A 23 9.53 11.40 -12.36
N ARG A 24 8.21 11.49 -12.18
CA ARG A 24 7.52 10.64 -11.19
C ARG A 24 7.55 9.21 -11.70
N PRO A 25 7.91 8.23 -10.87
CA PRO A 25 7.89 6.83 -11.28
C PRO A 25 6.46 6.39 -11.56
N ASN A 26 6.30 5.46 -12.49
CA ASN A 26 5.08 4.70 -12.60
C ASN A 26 5.02 3.70 -11.44
N ILE A 27 3.84 3.57 -10.84
CA ILE A 27 3.61 2.64 -9.73
C ILE A 27 2.55 1.65 -10.18
N ILE A 28 2.89 0.35 -10.14
CA ILE A 28 1.94 -0.73 -10.34
C ILE A 28 1.77 -1.41 -8.98
N PHE A 29 0.54 -1.40 -8.47
CA PHE A 29 0.18 -2.04 -7.21
C PHE A 29 -0.61 -3.32 -7.50
N ILE A 30 -0.02 -4.48 -7.17
CA ILE A 30 -0.67 -5.78 -7.33
C ILE A 30 -1.13 -6.23 -5.96
N PHE A 31 -2.43 -6.29 -5.77
CA PHE A 31 -3.06 -6.67 -4.50
C PHE A 31 -3.87 -7.95 -4.69
N ILE A 32 -3.47 -9.01 -4.02
CA ILE A 32 -4.07 -10.34 -4.15
C ILE A 32 -4.89 -10.63 -2.89
N ASP A 33 -6.16 -10.92 -3.10
CA ASP A 33 -7.09 -11.27 -2.02
C ASP A 33 -6.87 -12.73 -1.59
N ASP A 34 -6.97 -12.98 -0.29
CA ASP A 34 -6.83 -14.31 0.33
C ASP A 34 -5.50 -15.04 0.04
N LEU A 35 -4.46 -14.34 -0.37
CA LEU A 35 -3.11 -14.91 -0.49
C LEU A 35 -2.43 -14.86 0.87
N GLY A 36 -2.14 -16.03 1.43
CA GLY A 36 -1.39 -16.17 2.68
C GLY A 36 0.11 -15.90 2.51
N TRP A 37 0.78 -15.55 3.58
CA TRP A 37 2.22 -15.28 3.58
C TRP A 37 3.05 -16.46 3.05
N GLY A 38 2.67 -17.70 3.37
CA GLY A 38 3.36 -18.91 2.93
C GLY A 38 2.87 -19.51 1.62
N ASP A 39 2.02 -18.82 0.85
CA ASP A 39 1.39 -19.40 -0.34
C ASP A 39 2.22 -19.26 -1.63
N VAL A 40 3.31 -18.51 -1.58
CA VAL A 40 4.19 -18.30 -2.75
C VAL A 40 5.58 -18.90 -2.55
N GLY A 41 6.20 -19.34 -3.63
CA GLY A 41 7.48 -20.06 -3.62
C GLY A 41 8.60 -19.25 -2.95
N CYS A 42 8.70 -17.94 -3.18
CA CYS A 42 9.72 -17.10 -2.56
C CYS A 42 9.62 -16.99 -1.02
N TYR A 43 8.52 -17.41 -0.42
CA TYR A 43 8.35 -17.54 1.03
C TYR A 43 8.35 -19.00 1.51
N GLY A 44 8.68 -19.95 0.63
CA GLY A 44 8.91 -21.35 0.99
C GLY A 44 7.76 -22.30 0.68
N ASN A 45 6.78 -21.89 -0.14
CA ASN A 45 5.79 -22.83 -0.65
C ASN A 45 6.44 -23.77 -1.69
N ASP A 46 6.23 -25.07 -1.51
CA ASP A 46 6.67 -26.13 -2.39
C ASP A 46 5.53 -26.87 -3.09
N PHE A 47 4.27 -26.49 -2.84
CA PHE A 47 3.08 -27.06 -3.46
C PHE A 47 2.59 -26.26 -4.68
N ILE A 48 2.85 -24.97 -4.69
CA ILE A 48 2.34 -24.06 -5.72
C ILE A 48 3.52 -23.37 -6.42
N ASP A 49 3.60 -23.55 -7.71
CA ASP A 49 4.60 -22.87 -8.54
C ASP A 49 4.19 -21.42 -8.79
N THR A 50 5.02 -20.48 -8.34
CA THR A 50 4.81 -19.04 -8.54
C THR A 50 6.00 -18.38 -9.24
N PRO A 51 6.43 -18.87 -10.43
CA PRO A 51 7.71 -18.50 -11.03
C PRO A 51 7.86 -17.01 -11.32
N ASN A 52 6.79 -16.32 -11.70
CA ASN A 52 6.83 -14.89 -11.99
C ASN A 52 6.94 -14.04 -10.72
N ILE A 53 6.25 -14.44 -9.65
CA ILE A 53 6.33 -13.77 -8.34
C ILE A 53 7.72 -14.02 -7.73
N ASP A 54 8.21 -15.23 -7.83
CA ASP A 54 9.52 -15.62 -7.33
C ASP A 54 10.66 -14.89 -8.08
N GLN A 55 10.50 -14.70 -9.39
CA GLN A 55 11.44 -13.92 -10.17
C GLN A 55 11.41 -12.44 -9.77
N LEU A 56 10.21 -11.86 -9.60
CA LEU A 56 10.07 -10.49 -9.12
C LEU A 56 10.72 -10.30 -7.73
N ALA A 57 10.58 -11.28 -6.85
CA ALA A 57 11.21 -11.26 -5.53
C ALA A 57 12.75 -11.34 -5.60
N LYS A 58 13.30 -12.03 -6.59
CA LYS A 58 14.76 -12.11 -6.83
C LYS A 58 15.32 -10.82 -7.43
N ASP A 59 14.57 -10.19 -8.33
CA ASP A 59 15.02 -9.00 -9.06
C ASP A 59 14.82 -7.72 -8.25
N GLY A 60 13.95 -7.75 -7.24
CA GLY A 60 13.57 -6.61 -6.44
C GLY A 60 13.90 -6.73 -4.96
N MET A 61 13.05 -6.15 -4.14
CA MET A 61 13.16 -6.20 -2.68
C MET A 61 12.02 -7.02 -2.10
N ARG A 62 12.36 -8.03 -1.31
CA ARG A 62 11.41 -8.86 -0.56
C ARG A 62 11.37 -8.43 0.90
N PHE A 63 10.19 -8.10 1.41
CA PHE A 63 9.98 -7.80 2.81
C PHE A 63 9.57 -9.05 3.57
N THR A 64 10.26 -9.37 4.66
CA THR A 64 10.00 -10.55 5.49
C THR A 64 9.05 -10.26 6.64
N ASP A 65 8.95 -9.00 7.04
CA ASP A 65 8.13 -8.52 8.16
C ASP A 65 7.24 -7.36 7.71
N PHE A 66 6.41 -7.62 6.70
CA PHE A 66 5.46 -6.65 6.16
C PHE A 66 4.03 -7.17 6.34
N TYR A 67 3.20 -6.42 7.05
CA TYR A 67 1.89 -6.88 7.46
C TYR A 67 0.78 -6.14 6.71
N ALA A 68 -0.31 -6.86 6.44
CA ALA A 68 -1.54 -6.27 5.95
C ALA A 68 -2.16 -5.36 7.04
N ALA A 69 -2.91 -4.35 6.62
CA ALA A 69 -3.54 -3.41 7.54
C ALA A 69 -4.60 -4.05 8.43
N GLY A 70 -5.21 -5.16 8.01
CA GLY A 70 -6.21 -5.89 8.77
C GLY A 70 -6.14 -7.39 8.51
N ALA A 71 -6.76 -8.17 9.39
CA ALA A 71 -6.73 -9.63 9.33
C ALA A 71 -7.59 -10.22 8.20
N VAL A 72 -8.49 -9.46 7.62
CA VAL A 72 -9.42 -9.89 6.57
C VAL A 72 -9.50 -8.85 5.44
N CYS A 73 -10.18 -9.21 4.35
CA CYS A 73 -10.25 -8.44 3.11
C CYS A 73 -10.74 -6.99 3.28
N SER A 74 -11.92 -6.78 3.88
CA SER A 74 -12.56 -5.46 3.91
C SER A 74 -11.74 -4.39 4.64
N PRO A 75 -11.18 -4.62 5.84
CA PRO A 75 -10.29 -3.66 6.50
C PRO A 75 -9.04 -3.34 5.68
N THR A 76 -8.41 -4.36 5.11
CA THR A 76 -7.20 -4.16 4.30
C THR A 76 -7.51 -3.38 3.02
N ARG A 77 -8.60 -3.72 2.32
CA ARG A 77 -9.06 -2.97 1.13
C ARG A 77 -9.39 -1.53 1.46
N CYS A 78 -10.06 -1.29 2.60
CA CYS A 78 -10.35 0.04 3.10
C CYS A 78 -9.06 0.85 3.30
N ALA A 79 -8.06 0.27 3.96
CA ALA A 79 -6.79 0.95 4.19
C ALA A 79 -6.04 1.26 2.90
N VAL A 80 -6.03 0.35 1.94
CA VAL A 80 -5.40 0.54 0.62
C VAL A 80 -6.08 1.66 -0.17
N GLN A 81 -7.43 1.66 -0.20
CA GLN A 81 -8.20 2.64 -0.97
C GLN A 81 -8.15 4.05 -0.36
N SER A 82 -8.14 4.14 0.96
CA SER A 82 -8.21 5.42 1.66
C SER A 82 -6.85 5.99 2.07
N GLY A 83 -5.80 5.18 2.05
CA GLY A 83 -4.50 5.54 2.64
C GLY A 83 -4.56 5.73 4.17
N GLN A 84 -5.64 5.29 4.84
CA GLN A 84 -5.88 5.48 6.26
C GLN A 84 -5.98 4.14 6.99
N ASN A 85 -5.71 4.17 8.29
CA ASN A 85 -5.94 3.00 9.12
C ASN A 85 -7.44 2.67 9.17
N GLN A 86 -7.80 1.41 8.93
CA GLN A 86 -9.18 0.91 8.88
C GLN A 86 -9.97 1.16 10.17
N ALA A 87 -9.32 1.17 11.33
CA ALA A 87 -9.98 1.45 12.60
C ALA A 87 -10.47 2.91 12.69
N ARG A 88 -9.77 3.83 12.01
CA ARG A 88 -10.17 5.24 11.95
C ARG A 88 -11.46 5.43 11.16
N ILE A 89 -11.66 4.60 10.13
CA ILE A 89 -12.84 4.65 9.25
C ILE A 89 -13.99 3.82 9.83
N GLY A 90 -13.70 2.88 10.74
CA GLY A 90 -14.68 1.99 11.34
C GLY A 90 -14.95 0.72 10.54
N ILE A 91 -14.12 0.39 9.53
CA ILE A 91 -14.20 -0.88 8.80
C ILE A 91 -13.17 -1.84 9.39
N THR A 92 -13.55 -2.49 10.50
CA THR A 92 -12.65 -3.33 11.28
C THR A 92 -12.91 -4.83 11.13
N ALA A 93 -14.02 -5.20 10.47
CA ALA A 93 -14.42 -6.55 10.24
C ALA A 93 -14.83 -6.79 8.78
N HIS A 94 -15.08 -8.03 8.43
CA HIS A 94 -15.52 -8.44 7.09
C HIS A 94 -16.89 -7.83 6.73
N ILE A 95 -17.05 -7.37 5.49
CA ILE A 95 -18.30 -6.86 4.91
C ILE A 95 -18.79 -7.83 3.82
N PRO A 96 -20.08 -8.20 3.78
CA PRO A 96 -21.08 -8.02 4.82
C PRO A 96 -20.78 -8.85 6.05
N GLY A 97 -21.15 -8.36 7.23
CA GLY A 97 -21.11 -9.15 8.44
C GLY A 97 -21.90 -10.43 8.22
N HIS A 98 -21.25 -11.55 8.31
CA HIS A 98 -21.93 -12.83 8.14
C HIS A 98 -22.88 -13.06 9.32
N TRP A 99 -24.16 -13.33 9.02
CA TRP A 99 -25.06 -13.87 10.01
C TRP A 99 -24.55 -15.26 10.40
N ARG A 100 -24.05 -15.37 11.61
CA ARG A 100 -23.46 -16.62 12.14
C ARG A 100 -24.13 -16.95 13.46
N PRO A 101 -25.30 -17.60 13.41
CA PRO A 101 -26.13 -17.84 14.59
C PRO A 101 -25.46 -18.74 15.64
N PHE A 102 -24.36 -19.40 15.28
CA PHE A 102 -23.64 -20.33 16.16
C PHE A 102 -22.34 -19.76 16.72
N GLU A 103 -21.99 -18.52 16.39
CA GLU A 103 -20.80 -17.89 16.93
C GLU A 103 -20.97 -17.57 18.42
N ARG A 104 -19.94 -17.92 19.19
CA ARG A 104 -19.90 -17.64 20.63
C ARG A 104 -19.48 -16.20 20.96
N VAL A 105 -18.97 -15.49 19.97
CA VAL A 105 -18.48 -14.12 20.08
C VAL A 105 -19.25 -13.24 19.11
N ILE A 106 -19.76 -12.13 19.59
CA ILE A 106 -20.44 -11.14 18.74
C ILE A 106 -19.37 -10.38 17.96
N ASN A 107 -19.50 -10.38 16.64
CA ASN A 107 -18.62 -9.59 15.78
C ASN A 107 -18.79 -8.10 16.07
N PRO A 108 -17.69 -7.32 16.05
CA PRO A 108 -17.78 -5.88 16.23
C PRO A 108 -18.64 -5.27 15.13
N GLN A 109 -19.36 -4.22 15.47
CA GLN A 109 -20.08 -3.42 14.49
C GLN A 109 -19.06 -2.78 13.55
N THR A 110 -19.29 -2.92 12.25
CA THR A 110 -18.42 -2.34 11.23
C THR A 110 -19.25 -1.52 10.26
N THR A 111 -18.65 -0.47 9.72
CA THR A 111 -19.23 0.27 8.61
C THR A 111 -19.30 -0.60 7.36
N MET A 112 -20.46 -0.62 6.68
CA MET A 112 -20.72 -1.53 5.56
C MET A 112 -20.18 -1.04 4.22
N ALA A 113 -19.68 0.18 4.16
CA ALA A 113 -19.09 0.77 2.96
C ALA A 113 -18.06 1.84 3.36
N LEU A 114 -17.16 2.16 2.44
CA LEU A 114 -16.27 3.30 2.62
C LEU A 114 -17.11 4.59 2.61
N PRO A 115 -17.02 5.45 3.67
CA PRO A 115 -17.74 6.71 3.68
C PRO A 115 -17.36 7.61 2.51
N LEU A 116 -18.35 8.34 1.95
CA LEU A 116 -18.14 9.17 0.75
C LEU A 116 -17.25 10.40 0.99
N ASP A 117 -17.07 10.78 2.23
CA ASP A 117 -16.20 11.89 2.65
C ASP A 117 -14.75 11.46 2.88
N VAL A 118 -14.46 10.16 2.82
CA VAL A 118 -13.09 9.65 2.85
C VAL A 118 -12.45 9.88 1.49
N VAL A 119 -11.41 10.67 1.49
CA VAL A 119 -10.61 10.92 0.27
C VAL A 119 -9.83 9.66 -0.11
N THR A 120 -9.98 9.25 -1.36
CA THR A 120 -9.30 8.10 -1.97
C THR A 120 -8.24 8.56 -2.97
#